data_b2fd908864421ae0ceee0c5a9009cddc
#
_entry.id   b2fd908864421ae0ceee0c5a9009cddc
#
_cell.length_a   1.000
_cell.length_b   1.000
_cell.length_c   1.000
_cell.angle_alpha   90.00
_cell.angle_beta   90.00
_cell.angle_gamma   90.00
#
_symmetry.space_group_name_H-M   'P 1'
#
loop_
_entity.id
_entity.type
_entity.pdbx_description
1 polymer ?
#
loop_
_entity_poly.entity_id
_entity_poly.type
_entity_poly.pdbx_seq_one_letter_code
_entity_poly.pdbx_strand_id
1 'polypeptide(L)'
;GGGKVSAYEECSFTTSGKGTFKPTEGTNPVIGDIGVREEVEEVKLEFIVPNFAKSAVEHAARKAHPYEEMAFEWINTANKATDYGAGAYGELPQPISFEAFLKQVKTTFSTTIKYTKPTSENVRTVAVCGGSGSFLLGAAKAVKADVFLTADYKYHQFFDADGSLAILDVGHFESEQFTIGLIAEFIEKKFPKFAVLTTEVNTNPIQYY
;
A
#
# COMPACT_ATOMS: atom_id res chain seq x y z
N GLY A 1 13.32 -7.90 -4.97
CA GLY A 1 12.06 -7.79 -4.29
C GLY A 1 12.11 -7.91 -2.78
N GLY A 2 13.13 -8.51 -2.15
CA GLY A 2 13.26 -8.58 -0.69
C GLY A 2 14.38 -7.71 -0.16
N GLY A 3 14.48 -7.59 1.17
CA GLY A 3 15.58 -6.88 1.84
C GLY A 3 15.46 -5.35 1.85
N LYS A 4 14.27 -4.79 1.65
CA LYS A 4 14.05 -3.35 1.79
C LYS A 4 13.40 -3.03 3.14
N VAL A 5 14.02 -2.14 3.91
CA VAL A 5 13.50 -1.65 5.20
C VAL A 5 13.57 -0.12 5.19
N SER A 6 12.42 0.54 5.05
CA SER A 6 12.34 1.98 4.88
C SER A 6 13.21 2.47 3.72
N ALA A 7 14.17 3.36 3.97
CA ALA A 7 15.12 3.88 2.98
C ALA A 7 16.35 2.99 2.75
N TYR A 8 16.47 1.86 3.46
CA TYR A 8 17.61 0.95 3.32
C TYR A 8 17.26 -0.21 2.39
N GLU A 9 18.19 -0.56 1.51
CA GLU A 9 18.10 -1.67 0.57
C GLU A 9 19.13 -2.75 0.95
N GLU A 10 18.94 -3.97 0.41
CA GLU A 10 19.83 -5.13 0.64
C GLU A 10 19.97 -5.52 2.13
N CYS A 11 18.94 -5.19 2.94
CA CYS A 11 18.95 -5.55 4.35
C CYS A 11 18.72 -7.05 4.53
N SER A 12 19.67 -7.71 5.17
CA SER A 12 19.57 -9.12 5.54
C SER A 12 20.34 -9.41 6.82
N PHE A 13 19.99 -10.50 7.44
CA PHE A 13 20.75 -11.06 8.56
C PHE A 13 21.17 -12.49 8.24
N THR A 14 22.39 -12.84 8.55
CA THR A 14 22.93 -14.19 8.33
C THR A 14 23.40 -14.81 9.62
N THR A 15 23.10 -16.10 9.78
CA THR A 15 23.56 -16.89 10.92
C THR A 15 24.18 -18.18 10.41
N SER A 16 25.43 -18.47 10.79
CA SER A 16 26.09 -19.75 10.48
C SER A 16 25.60 -20.85 11.41
N GLY A 17 25.41 -22.02 10.90
CA GLY A 17 24.95 -23.18 11.65
C GLY A 17 25.22 -24.49 10.93
N LYS A 18 24.77 -25.58 11.52
CA LYS A 18 24.85 -26.91 10.94
C LYS A 18 23.48 -27.42 10.54
N GLY A 19 23.28 -27.66 9.26
CA GLY A 19 22.11 -28.35 8.73
C GLY A 19 22.32 -29.87 8.76
N THR A 20 21.25 -30.63 8.96
CA THR A 20 21.29 -32.08 8.86
C THR A 20 20.13 -32.57 8.00
N PHE A 21 20.43 -33.53 7.14
CA PHE A 21 19.44 -34.20 6.31
C PHE A 21 19.82 -35.65 6.03
N LYS A 22 18.89 -36.42 5.53
CA LYS A 22 19.11 -37.79 5.11
C LYS A 22 18.37 -38.01 3.79
N PRO A 23 19.09 -38.14 2.67
CA PRO A 23 18.49 -38.48 1.39
C PRO A 23 17.76 -39.83 1.45
N THR A 24 16.58 -39.91 0.81
CA THR A 24 15.78 -41.14 0.71
C THR A 24 15.72 -41.61 -0.74
N GLU A 25 15.23 -42.83 -0.98
CA GLU A 25 15.03 -43.33 -2.34
C GLU A 25 14.16 -42.35 -3.17
N GLY A 26 14.59 -42.09 -4.40
CA GLY A 26 13.92 -41.17 -5.32
C GLY A 26 14.43 -39.73 -5.26
N THR A 27 15.36 -39.40 -4.35
CA THR A 27 16.04 -38.09 -4.34
C THR A 27 17.34 -38.14 -5.14
N ASN A 28 17.77 -36.94 -5.60
CA ASN A 28 19.05 -36.75 -6.29
C ASN A 28 19.91 -35.74 -5.52
N PRO A 29 20.53 -36.15 -4.40
CA PRO A 29 21.25 -35.25 -3.52
C PRO A 29 22.51 -34.68 -4.19
N VAL A 30 22.79 -33.40 -3.98
CA VAL A 30 24.06 -32.77 -4.40
C VAL A 30 25.19 -33.13 -3.43
N ILE A 31 24.85 -33.42 -2.18
CA ILE A 31 25.80 -33.82 -1.12
C ILE A 31 25.22 -35.06 -0.44
N GLY A 32 26.11 -36.04 -0.13
CA GLY A 32 25.78 -37.23 0.62
C GLY A 32 25.17 -38.38 -0.19
N ASP A 33 24.94 -39.51 0.49
CA ASP A 33 24.46 -40.75 -0.09
C ASP A 33 23.03 -41.10 0.41
N ILE A 34 22.27 -41.81 -0.43
CA ILE A 34 20.93 -42.28 -0.06
C ILE A 34 21.01 -43.17 1.21
N GLY A 35 20.18 -42.87 2.19
CA GLY A 35 20.07 -43.59 3.45
C GLY A 35 21.10 -43.20 4.52
N VAL A 36 22.07 -42.34 4.21
CA VAL A 36 23.06 -41.82 5.14
C VAL A 36 22.65 -40.46 5.68
N ARG A 37 22.83 -40.19 6.97
CA ARG A 37 22.60 -38.88 7.57
C ARG A 37 23.82 -38.00 7.36
N GLU A 38 23.61 -36.87 6.74
CA GLU A 38 24.65 -35.87 6.49
C GLU A 38 24.52 -34.69 7.49
N GLU A 39 25.65 -34.06 7.79
CA GLU A 39 25.77 -32.80 8.52
C GLU A 39 26.63 -31.85 7.68
N VAL A 40 26.09 -30.68 7.37
CA VAL A 40 26.76 -29.68 6.52
C VAL A 40 26.77 -28.34 7.21
N GLU A 41 27.84 -27.57 7.00
CA GLU A 41 27.90 -26.17 7.42
C GLU A 41 27.01 -25.33 6.49
N GLU A 42 26.05 -24.61 7.07
CA GLU A 42 25.08 -23.82 6.35
C GLU A 42 25.00 -22.39 6.89
N VAL A 43 24.48 -21.48 6.06
CA VAL A 43 24.17 -20.11 6.44
C VAL A 43 22.68 -19.90 6.29
N LYS A 44 22.00 -19.63 7.40
CA LYS A 44 20.61 -19.15 7.39
C LYS A 44 20.60 -17.68 7.00
N LEU A 45 19.83 -17.35 5.98
CA LEU A 45 19.62 -15.98 5.49
C LEU A 45 18.20 -15.53 5.85
N GLU A 46 18.07 -14.41 6.54
CA GLU A 46 16.78 -13.81 6.93
C GLU A 46 16.67 -12.39 6.38
N PHE A 47 15.54 -12.06 5.78
CA PHE A 47 15.25 -10.72 5.27
C PHE A 47 13.75 -10.47 5.13
N ILE A 48 13.34 -9.19 5.13
CA ILE A 48 11.95 -8.80 4.98
C ILE A 48 11.54 -8.84 3.51
N VAL A 49 10.34 -9.37 3.27
CA VAL A 49 9.75 -9.46 1.93
C VAL A 49 8.31 -8.95 1.98
N PRO A 50 7.92 -7.99 1.11
CA PRO A 50 6.53 -7.59 0.99
C PRO A 50 5.67 -8.77 0.48
N ASN A 51 4.44 -8.88 0.95
CA ASN A 51 3.56 -10.01 0.60
C ASN A 51 3.38 -10.19 -0.91
N PHE A 52 3.29 -9.11 -1.68
CA PHE A 52 3.13 -9.18 -3.14
C PHE A 52 4.39 -9.72 -3.86
N ALA A 53 5.56 -9.69 -3.23
CA ALA A 53 6.82 -10.16 -3.81
C ALA A 53 7.18 -11.60 -3.44
N LYS A 54 6.40 -12.25 -2.56
CA LYS A 54 6.70 -13.62 -2.05
C LYS A 54 7.02 -14.62 -3.17
N SER A 55 6.11 -14.76 -4.14
CA SER A 55 6.28 -15.73 -5.22
C SER A 55 7.51 -15.46 -6.10
N ALA A 56 7.80 -14.18 -6.38
CA ALA A 56 8.96 -13.80 -7.18
C ALA A 56 10.28 -14.07 -6.43
N VAL A 57 10.30 -13.77 -5.13
CA VAL A 57 11.48 -14.03 -4.26
C VAL A 57 11.72 -15.54 -4.10
N GLU A 58 10.66 -16.32 -3.83
CA GLU A 58 10.77 -17.76 -3.72
C GLU A 58 11.28 -18.39 -5.03
N HIS A 59 10.72 -18.00 -6.16
CA HIS A 59 11.18 -18.49 -7.47
C HIS A 59 12.66 -18.17 -7.71
N ALA A 60 13.10 -16.94 -7.40
CA ALA A 60 14.48 -16.53 -7.55
C ALA A 60 15.42 -17.29 -6.61
N ALA A 61 15.02 -17.52 -5.35
CA ALA A 61 15.77 -18.27 -4.37
C ALA A 61 15.93 -19.74 -4.78
N ARG A 62 14.84 -20.41 -5.18
CA ARG A 62 14.88 -21.79 -5.68
C ARG A 62 15.78 -21.94 -6.89
N LYS A 63 15.73 -20.96 -7.82
CA LYS A 63 16.61 -20.98 -9.02
C LYS A 63 18.09 -20.83 -8.69
N ALA A 64 18.43 -20.08 -7.64
CA ALA A 64 19.80 -19.84 -7.22
C ALA A 64 20.35 -20.92 -6.29
N HIS A 65 19.48 -21.65 -5.60
CA HIS A 65 19.85 -22.65 -4.61
C HIS A 65 20.42 -23.91 -5.30
N PRO A 66 21.53 -24.50 -4.82
CA PRO A 66 22.13 -25.64 -5.44
C PRO A 66 21.38 -26.98 -5.22
N TYR A 67 20.54 -27.05 -4.16
CA TYR A 67 19.81 -28.28 -3.83
C TYR A 67 18.51 -28.39 -4.60
N GLU A 68 18.06 -29.61 -4.89
CA GLU A 68 16.77 -29.89 -5.53
C GLU A 68 15.59 -29.40 -4.65
N GLU A 69 15.73 -29.51 -3.32
CA GLU A 69 14.79 -28.95 -2.34
C GLU A 69 15.51 -27.92 -1.45
N MET A 70 15.05 -26.70 -1.50
CA MET A 70 15.55 -25.62 -0.66
C MET A 70 14.73 -25.56 0.64
N ALA A 71 15.42 -25.63 1.79
CA ALA A 71 14.78 -25.39 3.07
C ALA A 71 14.49 -23.89 3.24
N PHE A 72 13.21 -23.51 3.42
CA PHE A 72 12.83 -22.13 3.69
C PHE A 72 11.50 -22.07 4.45
N GLU A 73 11.25 -20.94 5.04
CA GLU A 73 10.01 -20.67 5.76
C GLU A 73 9.54 -19.22 5.56
N TRP A 74 8.21 -19.01 5.61
CA TRP A 74 7.61 -17.70 5.64
C TRP A 74 7.09 -17.38 7.02
N ILE A 75 7.67 -16.36 7.66
CA ILE A 75 7.24 -15.87 8.98
C ILE A 75 6.49 -14.55 8.79
N ASN A 76 5.23 -14.50 9.22
CA ASN A 76 4.49 -13.25 9.22
C ASN A 76 4.95 -12.37 10.37
N THR A 77 5.43 -11.18 10.05
CA THR A 77 5.84 -10.18 11.04
C THR A 77 4.70 -9.22 11.36
N ALA A 78 4.73 -8.59 12.53
CA ALA A 78 3.80 -7.54 12.92
C ALA A 78 4.15 -6.16 12.30
N ASN A 79 5.21 -6.09 11.53
CA ASN A 79 5.63 -4.86 10.86
C ASN A 79 4.55 -4.41 9.86
N LYS A 80 4.18 -3.13 9.96
CA LYS A 80 3.26 -2.51 9.01
C LYS A 80 4.05 -1.98 7.81
N ALA A 81 3.51 -2.16 6.61
CA ALA A 81 3.99 -1.44 5.44
C ALA A 81 3.67 0.06 5.62
N THR A 82 4.65 0.92 5.37
CA THR A 82 4.50 2.38 5.49
C THR A 82 4.42 3.07 4.13
N ASP A 83 4.80 2.36 3.07
CA ASP A 83 4.96 2.93 1.73
C ASP A 83 3.69 2.82 0.86
N TYR A 84 2.69 2.07 1.32
CA TYR A 84 1.41 1.89 0.63
C TYR A 84 0.28 1.59 1.61
N GLY A 85 -0.91 2.05 1.28
CA GLY A 85 -2.10 1.89 2.11
C GLY A 85 -3.36 2.28 1.34
N ALA A 86 -4.51 2.18 2.00
CA ALA A 86 -5.80 2.58 1.43
C ALA A 86 -6.00 4.11 1.39
N GLY A 87 -5.18 4.86 2.08
CA GLY A 87 -5.18 6.32 2.09
C GLY A 87 -3.78 6.88 2.26
N ALA A 88 -3.67 8.19 2.18
CA ALA A 88 -2.42 8.92 2.36
C ALA A 88 -2.66 10.18 3.21
N TYR A 89 -1.59 10.74 3.75
CA TYR A 89 -1.62 12.06 4.35
C TYR A 89 -0.37 12.84 3.98
N GLY A 90 -0.48 14.16 4.06
CA GLY A 90 0.62 15.06 3.77
C GLY A 90 0.35 16.46 4.28
N GLU A 91 1.36 17.31 4.20
CA GLU A 91 1.25 18.72 4.55
C GLU A 91 1.22 19.60 3.30
N LEU A 92 0.37 20.62 3.32
CA LEU A 92 0.42 21.67 2.32
C LEU A 92 1.72 22.48 2.47
N PRO A 93 2.33 22.97 1.40
CA PRO A 93 3.55 23.78 1.46
C PRO A 93 3.41 25.00 2.37
N GLN A 94 2.22 25.60 2.39
CA GLN A 94 1.82 26.67 3.28
C GLN A 94 0.42 26.41 3.79
N PRO A 95 0.11 26.73 5.05
CA PRO A 95 -1.28 26.68 5.54
C PRO A 95 -2.14 27.64 4.73
N ILE A 96 -3.36 27.21 4.39
CA ILE A 96 -4.37 28.04 3.73
C ILE A 96 -5.66 28.05 4.55
N SER A 97 -6.49 29.06 4.38
CA SER A 97 -7.78 29.11 5.08
C SER A 97 -8.66 27.91 4.69
N PHE A 98 -9.47 27.43 5.63
CA PHE A 98 -10.38 26.33 5.38
C PHE A 98 -11.32 26.62 4.19
N GLU A 99 -11.77 27.88 4.05
CA GLU A 99 -12.60 28.28 2.91
C GLU A 99 -11.84 28.18 1.58
N ALA A 100 -10.58 28.62 1.54
CA ALA A 100 -9.73 28.47 0.34
C ALA A 100 -9.50 27.01 -0.01
N PHE A 101 -9.28 26.14 1.00
CA PHE A 101 -9.15 24.71 0.81
C PHE A 101 -10.44 24.10 0.24
N LEU A 102 -11.62 24.43 0.77
CA LEU A 102 -12.91 23.98 0.23
C LEU A 102 -13.08 24.39 -1.24
N LYS A 103 -12.74 25.63 -1.60
CA LYS A 103 -12.79 26.09 -3.00
C LYS A 103 -11.86 25.28 -3.90
N GLN A 104 -10.64 25.00 -3.44
CA GLN A 104 -9.68 24.16 -4.17
C GLN A 104 -10.22 22.73 -4.36
N VAL A 105 -10.72 22.10 -3.31
CA VAL A 105 -11.32 20.76 -3.37
C VAL A 105 -12.52 20.75 -4.31
N LYS A 106 -13.42 21.71 -4.19
CA LYS A 106 -14.61 21.83 -5.07
C LYS A 106 -14.21 21.94 -6.54
N THR A 107 -13.19 22.72 -6.85
CA THR A 107 -12.71 22.88 -8.23
C THR A 107 -12.04 21.63 -8.74
N THR A 108 -11.15 21.01 -7.93
CA THR A 108 -10.39 19.81 -8.30
C THR A 108 -11.32 18.64 -8.59
N PHE A 109 -12.31 18.39 -7.73
CA PHE A 109 -13.22 17.25 -7.86
C PHE A 109 -14.49 17.55 -8.65
N SER A 110 -14.73 18.83 -8.99
CA SER A 110 -15.94 19.30 -9.70
C SER A 110 -17.25 18.86 -9.03
N THR A 111 -17.32 18.95 -7.67
CA THR A 111 -18.39 18.36 -6.88
C THR A 111 -18.98 19.30 -5.82
N THR A 112 -20.06 18.86 -5.20
CA THR A 112 -20.61 19.45 -3.97
C THR A 112 -20.05 18.71 -2.77
N ILE A 113 -19.53 19.44 -1.78
CA ILE A 113 -18.86 18.87 -0.61
C ILE A 113 -19.81 18.86 0.58
N LYS A 114 -20.01 17.71 1.21
CA LYS A 114 -20.58 17.61 2.56
C LYS A 114 -19.44 17.65 3.56
N TYR A 115 -19.52 18.49 4.59
CA TYR A 115 -18.41 18.60 5.53
C TYR A 115 -18.86 18.91 6.96
N THR A 116 -18.00 18.55 7.93
CA THR A 116 -18.14 18.94 9.34
C THR A 116 -17.48 20.29 9.59
N LYS A 117 -17.90 20.97 10.66
CA LYS A 117 -17.29 22.23 11.08
C LYS A 117 -15.75 22.03 11.28
N PRO A 118 -14.91 22.93 10.75
CA PRO A 118 -13.47 22.85 10.96
C PRO A 118 -13.09 23.11 12.42
N THR A 119 -11.98 22.51 12.85
CA THR A 119 -11.39 22.71 14.19
C THR A 119 -10.40 23.87 14.21
N SER A 120 -9.91 24.28 13.06
CA SER A 120 -8.97 25.39 12.85
C SER A 120 -9.43 26.25 11.67
N GLU A 121 -9.08 27.53 11.70
CA GLU A 121 -9.31 28.43 10.55
C GLU A 121 -8.44 28.08 9.35
N ASN A 122 -7.30 27.43 9.58
CA ASN A 122 -6.34 27.06 8.55
C ASN A 122 -6.21 25.56 8.42
N VAL A 123 -5.90 25.10 7.21
CA VAL A 123 -5.58 23.71 6.86
C VAL A 123 -4.12 23.62 6.49
N ARG A 124 -3.40 22.70 7.11
CA ARG A 124 -2.03 22.34 6.78
C ARG A 124 -1.88 20.85 6.50
N THR A 125 -2.35 20.02 7.42
CA THR A 125 -2.25 18.56 7.29
C THR A 125 -3.55 17.98 6.74
N VAL A 126 -3.44 17.30 5.62
CA VAL A 126 -4.58 16.71 4.90
C VAL A 126 -4.40 15.20 4.85
N ALA A 127 -5.42 14.46 5.28
CA ALA A 127 -5.54 13.03 5.05
C ALA A 127 -6.56 12.77 3.94
N VAL A 128 -6.30 11.77 3.10
CA VAL A 128 -7.16 11.44 1.95
C VAL A 128 -7.40 9.94 1.81
N CYS A 129 -8.59 9.58 1.36
CA CYS A 129 -8.92 8.23 0.91
C CYS A 129 -9.95 8.32 -0.20
N GLY A 130 -9.64 7.87 -1.41
CA GLY A 130 -10.61 7.76 -2.50
C GLY A 130 -11.70 6.76 -2.15
N GLY A 131 -12.93 7.00 -2.64
CA GLY A 131 -14.08 6.18 -2.32
C GLY A 131 -14.43 6.15 -0.83
N SER A 132 -14.94 5.03 -0.36
CA SER A 132 -15.41 4.83 1.02
C SER A 132 -14.26 4.68 2.01
N GLY A 133 -13.93 5.73 2.75
CA GLY A 133 -12.78 5.79 3.65
C GLY A 133 -13.08 5.93 5.14
N SER A 134 -14.32 5.80 5.60
CA SER A 134 -14.67 6.03 7.01
C SER A 134 -13.85 5.18 8.00
N PHE A 135 -13.37 4.00 7.60
CA PHE A 135 -12.52 3.13 8.41
C PHE A 135 -11.12 3.70 8.69
N LEU A 136 -10.68 4.72 7.94
CA LEU A 136 -9.39 5.39 8.15
C LEU A 136 -9.49 6.64 9.05
N LEU A 137 -10.68 7.00 9.54
CA LEU A 137 -10.84 8.18 10.39
C LEU A 137 -9.91 8.15 11.61
N GLY A 138 -9.78 7.00 12.26
CA GLY A 138 -8.86 6.83 13.39
C GLY A 138 -7.40 7.09 13.01
N ALA A 139 -6.98 6.65 11.82
CA ALA A 139 -5.64 6.92 11.30
C ALA A 139 -5.43 8.40 10.97
N ALA A 140 -6.43 9.06 10.36
CA ALA A 140 -6.39 10.49 10.09
C ALA A 140 -6.28 11.33 11.37
N LYS A 141 -7.00 10.94 12.42
CA LYS A 141 -6.88 11.56 13.75
C LYS A 141 -5.49 11.34 14.37
N ALA A 142 -4.95 10.13 14.25
CA ALA A 142 -3.64 9.79 14.81
C ALA A 142 -2.49 10.61 14.22
N VAL A 143 -2.57 10.97 12.93
CA VAL A 143 -1.61 11.87 12.27
C VAL A 143 -1.94 13.36 12.46
N LYS A 144 -2.96 13.68 13.26
CA LYS A 144 -3.43 15.04 13.54
C LYS A 144 -3.76 15.83 12.27
N ALA A 145 -4.44 15.19 11.32
CA ALA A 145 -4.90 15.86 10.13
C ALA A 145 -5.92 16.96 10.50
N ASP A 146 -5.84 18.12 9.85
CA ASP A 146 -6.85 19.18 9.96
C ASP A 146 -8.11 18.79 9.21
N VAL A 147 -7.93 18.06 8.10
CA VAL A 147 -8.99 17.64 7.19
C VAL A 147 -8.80 16.18 6.79
N PHE A 148 -9.89 15.42 6.77
CA PHE A 148 -9.96 14.10 6.16
C PHE A 148 -10.92 14.14 4.96
N LEU A 149 -10.37 14.03 3.75
CA LEU A 149 -11.08 14.04 2.49
C LEU A 149 -11.34 12.61 2.02
N THR A 150 -12.61 12.27 1.77
CA THR A 150 -13.04 10.92 1.43
C THR A 150 -14.46 10.93 0.85
N ALA A 151 -15.15 9.78 0.81
CA ALA A 151 -16.53 9.69 0.36
C ALA A 151 -17.36 8.69 1.19
N ASP A 152 -18.64 8.58 0.85
CA ASP A 152 -19.64 7.66 1.39
C ASP A 152 -19.85 7.74 2.91
N TYR A 153 -19.71 8.92 3.48
CA TYR A 153 -20.03 9.13 4.88
C TYR A 153 -21.53 9.13 5.13
N LYS A 154 -21.97 8.26 6.03
CA LYS A 154 -23.36 8.26 6.53
C LYS A 154 -23.54 9.38 7.55
N TYR A 155 -24.77 9.89 7.67
CA TYR A 155 -25.09 10.98 8.60
C TYR A 155 -24.48 10.83 9.99
N HIS A 156 -24.65 9.67 10.61
CA HIS A 156 -24.15 9.42 11.97
C HIS A 156 -22.61 9.37 12.05
N GLN A 157 -21.93 8.97 11.00
CA GLN A 157 -20.47 8.89 10.98
C GLN A 157 -19.81 10.28 10.98
N PHE A 158 -20.49 11.34 10.52
CA PHE A 158 -19.95 12.68 10.61
C PHE A 158 -19.74 13.15 12.06
N PHE A 159 -20.52 12.63 13.02
CA PHE A 159 -20.32 12.93 14.45
C PHE A 159 -19.01 12.35 14.99
N ASP A 160 -18.47 11.31 14.35
CA ASP A 160 -17.21 10.71 14.74
C ASP A 160 -16.00 11.65 14.50
N ALA A 161 -16.17 12.78 13.79
CA ALA A 161 -15.17 13.85 13.74
C ALA A 161 -14.82 14.35 15.13
N ASP A 162 -15.84 14.48 16.01
CA ASP A 162 -15.73 14.80 17.44
C ASP A 162 -14.80 15.98 17.73
N GLY A 163 -14.87 17.03 16.92
CA GLY A 163 -14.02 18.20 17.07
C GLY A 163 -12.51 17.95 16.88
N SER A 164 -12.10 16.82 16.32
CA SER A 164 -10.69 16.46 16.14
C SER A 164 -10.15 16.90 14.78
N LEU A 165 -10.98 16.88 13.75
CA LEU A 165 -10.65 17.29 12.37
C LEU A 165 -11.94 17.61 11.61
N ALA A 166 -11.82 18.17 10.40
CA ALA A 166 -12.97 18.29 9.50
C ALA A 166 -13.03 17.09 8.54
N ILE A 167 -14.20 16.42 8.47
CA ILE A 167 -14.46 15.40 7.46
C ILE A 167 -15.04 16.10 6.22
N LEU A 168 -14.48 15.82 5.04
CA LEU A 168 -15.00 16.27 3.74
C LEU A 168 -15.40 15.05 2.91
N ASP A 169 -16.68 14.92 2.62
CA ASP A 169 -17.22 13.92 1.69
C ASP A 169 -17.45 14.58 0.33
N VAL A 170 -16.65 14.15 -0.65
CA VAL A 170 -16.63 14.72 -2.01
C VAL A 170 -17.36 13.86 -3.03
N GLY A 171 -17.95 12.73 -2.61
CA GLY A 171 -18.56 11.74 -3.48
C GLY A 171 -17.59 10.65 -3.95
N HIS A 172 -18.14 9.43 -4.10
CA HIS A 172 -17.34 8.25 -4.45
C HIS A 172 -16.73 8.38 -5.84
N PHE A 173 -17.58 8.54 -6.84
CA PHE A 173 -17.15 8.69 -8.23
C PHE A 173 -16.19 9.87 -8.39
N GLU A 174 -16.54 11.00 -7.80
CA GLU A 174 -15.77 12.25 -7.89
C GLU A 174 -14.37 12.09 -7.31
N SER A 175 -14.20 11.29 -6.26
CA SER A 175 -12.88 11.01 -5.65
C SER A 175 -12.03 10.04 -6.44
N GLU A 176 -12.63 9.19 -7.30
CA GLU A 176 -11.96 8.10 -8.01
C GLU A 176 -11.86 8.31 -9.54
N GLN A 177 -12.59 9.29 -10.11
CA GLN A 177 -12.65 9.54 -11.55
C GLN A 177 -11.29 9.71 -12.25
N PHE A 178 -10.27 10.09 -11.52
CA PHE A 178 -8.91 10.30 -12.05
C PHE A 178 -8.15 9.00 -12.28
N THR A 179 -8.62 7.87 -11.74
CA THR A 179 -7.94 6.58 -11.80
C THR A 179 -7.71 6.10 -13.24
N ILE A 180 -8.68 6.33 -14.14
CA ILE A 180 -8.57 5.94 -15.55
C ILE A 180 -7.39 6.67 -16.21
N GLY A 181 -7.28 7.99 -16.00
CA GLY A 181 -6.18 8.79 -16.54
C GLY A 181 -4.83 8.33 -15.99
N LEU A 182 -4.74 8.11 -14.68
CA LEU A 182 -3.53 7.63 -14.03
C LEU A 182 -3.06 6.27 -14.57
N ILE A 183 -4.00 5.33 -14.78
CA ILE A 183 -3.68 4.02 -15.34
C ILE A 183 -3.22 4.17 -16.81
N ALA A 184 -3.90 5.01 -17.60
CA ALA A 184 -3.52 5.27 -18.98
C ALA A 184 -2.09 5.81 -19.08
N GLU A 185 -1.75 6.83 -18.31
CA GLU A 185 -0.38 7.39 -18.24
C GLU A 185 0.67 6.33 -17.86
N PHE A 186 0.34 5.47 -16.89
CA PHE A 186 1.25 4.40 -16.48
C PHE A 186 1.49 3.40 -17.59
N ILE A 187 0.44 3.01 -18.33
CA ILE A 187 0.52 2.07 -19.45
C ILE A 187 1.34 2.69 -20.60
N GLU A 188 1.06 3.94 -20.97
CA GLU A 188 1.78 4.66 -22.01
C GLU A 188 3.28 4.76 -21.71
N LYS A 189 3.62 5.10 -20.47
CA LYS A 189 5.00 5.16 -19.99
C LYS A 189 5.73 3.83 -20.08
N LYS A 190 5.04 2.75 -19.73
CA LYS A 190 5.60 1.40 -19.70
C LYS A 190 5.66 0.76 -21.08
N PHE A 191 4.71 1.08 -21.93
CA PHE A 191 4.54 0.51 -23.26
C PHE A 191 4.38 1.62 -24.33
N PRO A 192 5.43 2.41 -24.62
CA PRO A 192 5.33 3.61 -25.45
C PRO A 192 4.95 3.37 -26.93
N LYS A 193 4.90 2.12 -27.36
CA LYS A 193 4.45 1.73 -28.71
C LYS A 193 3.01 1.25 -28.75
N PHE A 194 2.31 1.23 -27.61
CA PHE A 194 0.92 0.81 -27.49
C PHE A 194 0.01 2.04 -27.60
N ALA A 195 -1.05 1.94 -28.38
CA ALA A 195 -2.14 2.91 -28.36
C ALA A 195 -3.04 2.62 -27.14
N VAL A 196 -3.14 3.57 -26.21
CA VAL A 196 -4.05 3.47 -25.07
C VAL A 196 -5.31 4.25 -25.38
N LEU A 197 -6.46 3.57 -25.33
CA LEU A 197 -7.76 4.19 -25.50
C LEU A 197 -8.49 4.19 -24.15
N THR A 198 -8.95 5.35 -23.73
CA THR A 198 -9.78 5.52 -22.53
C THR A 198 -11.25 5.54 -22.91
N THR A 199 -12.11 5.01 -22.03
CA THR A 199 -13.56 5.07 -22.21
C THR A 199 -14.08 6.49 -21.98
N GLU A 200 -15.07 6.90 -22.78
CA GLU A 200 -15.82 8.16 -22.60
C GLU A 200 -17.14 7.93 -21.85
N VAL A 201 -17.43 6.68 -21.45
CA VAL A 201 -18.67 6.35 -20.76
C VAL A 201 -18.62 6.84 -19.32
N ASN A 202 -19.52 7.75 -18.96
CA ASN A 202 -19.72 8.16 -17.57
C ASN A 202 -20.51 7.07 -16.82
N THR A 203 -19.87 6.43 -15.85
CA THR A 203 -20.49 5.37 -15.03
C THR A 203 -21.06 5.88 -13.71
N ASN A 204 -21.06 7.20 -13.45
CA ASN A 204 -21.65 7.76 -12.23
C ASN A 204 -23.17 7.61 -12.23
N PRO A 205 -23.77 6.79 -11.33
CA PRO A 205 -25.21 6.66 -11.24
C PRO A 205 -25.88 7.84 -10.52
N ILE A 206 -25.11 8.69 -9.84
CA ILE A 206 -25.62 9.80 -9.02
C ILE A 206 -25.77 11.03 -9.90
N GLN A 207 -26.93 11.65 -9.79
CA GLN A 207 -27.23 12.93 -10.44
C GLN A 207 -27.49 13.99 -9.38
N TYR A 208 -27.02 15.19 -9.62
CA TYR A 208 -27.27 16.36 -8.77
C TYR A 208 -28.23 17.32 -9.49
N TYR A 209 -29.24 17.76 -8.77
CA TYR A 209 -30.26 18.72 -9.28
C TYR A 209 -29.87 20.15 -8.93
#